data_25c8af1b009a4b002a0ede61a72619ee
#
_entry.id   25c8af1b009a4b002a0ede61a72619ee
#
_cell.length_a   1.000
_cell.length_b   1.000
_cell.length_c   1.000
_cell.angle_alpha   90.00
_cell.angle_beta   90.00
_cell.angle_gamma   90.00
#
_symmetry.space_group_name_H-M   'P 1'
#
loop_
_entity.id
_entity.type
_entity.pdbx_description
1 polymer ?
#
loop_
_entity_poly.entity_id
_entity_poly.type
_entity_poly.pdbx_seq_one_letter_code
_entity_poly.pdbx_strand_id
1 'polypeptide(L)'
;MPAIHPDRRTRGQQQRRERVYAAAVELIVERGFESCTMDEIAERADVARATVFNLFQRKTAFLDEWSRLRRQSAFDAVLEHRQDDRSLREGLGRYFVELARLSGESRTESVAFMRAAVDNTSLLRRPALAAQLETLLADAESEGVLAAGVDISLTALTLATGYFAVLTAWIDDGPTPFDLHQRLILLLDMILDGVLKHSCH
;
A
#
# COMPACT_ATOMS: atom_id res chain seq x y z
N MET A 1 -20.69 -10.55 -21.59
CA MET A 1 -20.11 -11.65 -20.80
C MET A 1 -20.92 -11.79 -19.52
N PRO A 2 -21.38 -12.99 -19.09
CA PRO A 2 -22.12 -13.12 -17.84
C PRO A 2 -21.21 -12.82 -16.65
N ALA A 3 -21.64 -11.93 -15.76
CA ALA A 3 -20.99 -11.65 -14.50
C ALA A 3 -20.97 -12.92 -13.65
N ILE A 4 -19.79 -13.45 -13.36
CA ILE A 4 -19.60 -14.57 -12.43
C ILE A 4 -19.92 -14.02 -11.02
N HIS A 5 -21.14 -14.21 -10.57
CA HIS A 5 -21.50 -13.94 -9.18
C HIS A 5 -20.72 -14.90 -8.26
N PRO A 6 -19.93 -14.42 -7.31
CA PRO A 6 -19.22 -15.28 -6.37
C PRO A 6 -20.23 -16.14 -5.62
N ASP A 7 -19.95 -17.46 -5.57
CA ASP A 7 -20.77 -18.45 -4.88
C ASP A 7 -20.97 -18.05 -3.39
N ARG A 8 -22.11 -18.42 -2.80
CA ARG A 8 -22.46 -18.16 -1.38
C ARG A 8 -21.36 -18.59 -0.41
N ARG A 9 -20.63 -19.66 -0.74
CA ARG A 9 -19.49 -20.18 0.04
C ARG A 9 -18.31 -19.21 -0.01
N THR A 10 -17.99 -18.66 -1.16
CA THR A 10 -16.92 -17.68 -1.36
C THR A 10 -17.21 -16.38 -0.61
N ARG A 11 -18.46 -15.90 -0.67
CA ARG A 11 -18.89 -14.71 0.10
C ARG A 11 -18.77 -14.91 1.60
N GLY A 12 -19.18 -16.07 2.13
CA GLY A 12 -19.06 -16.37 3.55
C GLY A 12 -17.61 -16.51 4.01
N GLN A 13 -16.71 -16.99 3.16
CA GLN A 13 -15.29 -17.05 3.45
C GLN A 13 -14.66 -15.64 3.46
N GLN A 14 -15.03 -14.79 2.50
CA GLN A 14 -14.56 -13.42 2.42
C GLN A 14 -15.02 -12.59 3.64
N GLN A 15 -16.28 -12.65 4.01
CA GLN A 15 -16.81 -11.98 5.22
C GLN A 15 -16.09 -12.42 6.49
N ARG A 16 -15.74 -13.71 6.57
CA ARG A 16 -15.03 -14.25 7.74
C ARG A 16 -13.59 -13.75 7.77
N ARG A 17 -12.92 -13.65 6.61
CA ARG A 17 -11.58 -13.07 6.47
C ARG A 17 -11.57 -11.59 6.89
N GLU A 18 -12.54 -10.82 6.45
CA GLU A 18 -12.71 -9.40 6.81
C GLU A 18 -12.92 -9.20 8.32
N ARG A 19 -13.77 -10.03 8.96
CA ARG A 19 -13.96 -9.97 10.42
C ARG A 19 -12.68 -10.26 11.20
N VAL A 20 -11.95 -11.30 10.80
CA VAL A 20 -10.68 -11.66 11.44
C VAL A 20 -9.64 -10.55 11.24
N TYR A 21 -9.59 -9.96 10.05
CA TYR A 21 -8.70 -8.83 9.77
C TYR A 21 -9.06 -7.60 10.60
N ALA A 22 -10.33 -7.23 10.67
CA ALA A 22 -10.80 -6.09 11.48
C ALA A 22 -10.46 -6.26 12.96
N ALA A 23 -10.69 -7.46 13.53
CA ALA A 23 -10.33 -7.77 14.91
C ALA A 23 -8.81 -7.65 15.17
N ALA A 24 -7.98 -8.07 14.19
CA ALA A 24 -6.53 -7.91 14.28
C ALA A 24 -6.11 -6.43 14.24
N VAL A 25 -6.72 -5.62 13.37
CA VAL A 25 -6.46 -4.18 13.29
C VAL A 25 -6.79 -3.50 14.62
N GLU A 26 -7.96 -3.75 15.18
CA GLU A 26 -8.36 -3.19 16.49
C GLU A 26 -7.36 -3.53 17.59
N LEU A 27 -6.98 -4.80 17.73
CA LEU A 27 -6.04 -5.26 18.76
C LEU A 27 -4.64 -4.67 18.58
N ILE A 28 -4.16 -4.59 17.34
CA ILE A 28 -2.84 -4.03 17.03
C ILE A 28 -2.82 -2.52 17.35
N VAL A 29 -3.88 -1.80 17.05
CA VAL A 29 -4.01 -0.37 17.38
C VAL A 29 -4.13 -0.16 18.89
N GLU A 30 -4.91 -0.99 19.60
CA GLU A 30 -5.13 -0.88 21.04
C GLU A 30 -3.89 -1.21 21.87
N ARG A 31 -3.12 -2.25 21.50
CA ARG A 31 -2.10 -2.85 22.38
C ARG A 31 -0.72 -2.97 21.73
N GLY A 32 -0.60 -2.63 20.46
CA GLY A 32 0.61 -2.83 19.67
C GLY A 32 0.72 -4.24 19.10
N PHE A 33 1.49 -4.34 18.02
CA PHE A 33 1.66 -5.61 17.28
C PHE A 33 2.27 -6.71 18.16
N GLU A 34 3.29 -6.42 18.94
CA GLU A 34 3.99 -7.46 19.73
C GLU A 34 3.08 -8.08 20.80
N SER A 35 2.24 -7.27 21.43
CA SER A 35 1.34 -7.71 22.49
C SER A 35 0.07 -8.44 22.01
N CYS A 36 -0.21 -8.39 20.71
CA CYS A 36 -1.36 -9.04 20.10
C CYS A 36 -1.06 -10.50 19.75
N THR A 37 -1.92 -11.44 20.12
CA THR A 37 -1.78 -12.86 19.81
C THR A 37 -2.84 -13.35 18.82
N MET A 38 -2.55 -14.45 18.10
CA MET A 38 -3.52 -15.08 17.18
C MET A 38 -4.76 -15.60 17.92
N ASP A 39 -4.64 -15.95 19.20
CA ASP A 39 -5.73 -16.45 20.03
C ASP A 39 -6.68 -15.32 20.44
N GLU A 40 -6.15 -14.18 20.83
CA GLU A 40 -6.96 -12.99 21.12
C GLU A 40 -7.68 -12.47 19.87
N ILE A 41 -7.04 -12.57 18.69
CA ILE A 41 -7.70 -12.24 17.41
C ILE A 41 -8.87 -13.20 17.16
N ALA A 42 -8.72 -14.50 17.42
CA ALA A 42 -9.78 -15.47 17.25
C ALA A 42 -10.97 -15.20 18.18
N GLU A 43 -10.68 -14.89 19.43
CA GLU A 43 -11.69 -14.51 20.44
C GLU A 43 -12.43 -13.22 20.03
N ARG A 44 -11.69 -12.16 19.67
CA ARG A 44 -12.27 -10.87 19.24
C ARG A 44 -13.13 -11.01 17.99
N ALA A 45 -12.71 -11.86 17.03
CA ALA A 45 -13.43 -12.12 15.78
C ALA A 45 -14.60 -13.09 15.93
N ASP A 46 -14.80 -13.69 17.10
CA ASP A 46 -15.78 -14.75 17.34
C ASP A 46 -15.66 -15.91 16.33
N VAL A 47 -14.44 -16.45 16.23
CA VAL A 47 -14.15 -17.62 15.39
C VAL A 47 -13.23 -18.61 16.11
N ALA A 48 -13.23 -19.86 15.66
CA ALA A 48 -12.27 -20.84 16.17
C ALA A 48 -10.83 -20.45 15.79
N ARG A 49 -9.86 -20.70 16.69
CA ARG A 49 -8.41 -20.49 16.47
C ARG A 49 -7.95 -21.05 15.13
N ALA A 50 -8.35 -22.27 14.79
CA ALA A 50 -8.01 -22.92 13.53
C ALA A 50 -8.47 -22.10 12.31
N THR A 51 -9.58 -21.37 12.42
CA THR A 51 -10.08 -20.48 11.37
C THR A 51 -9.12 -19.33 11.11
N VAL A 52 -8.57 -18.71 12.16
CA VAL A 52 -7.61 -17.62 12.03
C VAL A 52 -6.35 -18.12 11.34
N PHE A 53 -5.77 -19.27 11.77
CA PHE A 53 -4.58 -19.83 11.14
C PHE A 53 -4.80 -20.29 9.70
N ASN A 54 -6.01 -20.73 9.34
CA ASN A 54 -6.34 -21.06 7.95
C ASN A 54 -6.44 -19.82 7.04
N LEU A 55 -6.84 -18.67 7.59
CA LEU A 55 -6.99 -17.41 6.85
C LEU A 55 -5.68 -16.60 6.83
N PHE A 56 -4.96 -16.60 7.96
CA PHE A 56 -3.71 -15.88 8.17
C PHE A 56 -2.73 -16.79 8.89
N GLN A 57 -1.79 -17.37 8.15
CA GLN A 57 -0.89 -18.41 8.65
C GLN A 57 0.06 -17.95 9.77
N ARG A 58 0.30 -16.63 9.84
CA ARG A 58 1.22 -15.99 10.78
C ARG A 58 0.77 -14.58 11.11
N LYS A 59 1.17 -14.06 12.26
CA LYS A 59 0.79 -12.70 12.70
C LYS A 59 1.24 -11.61 11.71
N THR A 60 2.43 -11.74 11.10
CA THR A 60 2.90 -10.78 10.09
C THR A 60 2.05 -10.75 8.82
N ALA A 61 1.22 -11.78 8.55
CA ALA A 61 0.31 -11.76 7.41
C ALA A 61 -0.75 -10.65 7.51
N PHE A 62 -1.05 -10.13 8.72
CA PHE A 62 -1.90 -8.97 8.88
C PHE A 62 -1.21 -7.68 8.42
N LEU A 63 0.10 -7.56 8.60
CA LEU A 63 0.90 -6.44 8.08
C LEU A 63 0.95 -6.47 6.54
N ASP A 64 1.14 -7.66 5.98
CA ASP A 64 1.12 -7.87 4.53
C ASP A 64 -0.25 -7.50 3.94
N GLU A 65 -1.35 -7.91 4.59
CA GLU A 65 -2.72 -7.61 4.17
C GLU A 65 -3.03 -6.12 4.27
N TRP A 66 -2.64 -5.46 5.36
CA TRP A 66 -2.78 -4.02 5.53
C TRP A 66 -2.11 -3.24 4.39
N SER A 67 -0.86 -3.59 4.09
CA SER A 67 -0.12 -2.97 2.99
C SER A 67 -0.75 -3.29 1.63
N ARG A 68 -1.23 -4.51 1.42
CA ARG A 68 -1.89 -4.93 0.19
C ARG A 68 -3.18 -4.14 -0.07
N LEU A 69 -4.04 -4.00 0.94
CA LEU A 69 -5.32 -3.28 0.81
C LEU A 69 -5.10 -1.82 0.43
N ARG A 70 -4.13 -1.14 1.05
CA ARG A 70 -3.79 0.25 0.74
C ARG A 70 -3.27 0.41 -0.69
N ARG A 71 -2.37 -0.47 -1.11
CA ARG A 71 -1.88 -0.46 -2.49
C ARG A 71 -2.97 -0.75 -3.50
N GLN A 72 -3.90 -1.66 -3.16
CA GLN A 72 -5.03 -1.97 -4.03
C GLN A 72 -5.94 -0.75 -4.18
N SER A 73 -6.31 -0.08 -3.07
CA SER A 73 -7.10 1.15 -3.13
C SER A 73 -6.43 2.24 -3.98
N ALA A 74 -5.12 2.42 -3.81
CA ALA A 74 -4.37 3.39 -4.60
C ALA A 74 -4.32 3.02 -6.10
N PHE A 75 -4.20 1.74 -6.42
CA PHE A 75 -4.22 1.26 -7.80
C PHE A 75 -5.60 1.40 -8.44
N ASP A 76 -6.66 1.08 -7.69
CA ASP A 76 -8.05 1.24 -8.15
C ASP A 76 -8.36 2.72 -8.46
N ALA A 77 -7.87 3.65 -7.62
CA ALA A 77 -8.00 5.08 -7.88
C ALA A 77 -7.33 5.55 -9.19
N VAL A 78 -6.19 4.94 -9.55
CA VAL A 78 -5.57 5.19 -10.87
C VAL A 78 -6.42 4.65 -12.00
N LEU A 79 -6.94 3.41 -11.85
CA LEU A 79 -7.73 2.78 -12.89
C LEU A 79 -9.06 3.49 -13.15
N GLU A 80 -9.73 3.96 -12.09
CA GLU A 80 -10.99 4.70 -12.18
C GLU A 80 -10.84 6.02 -12.95
N HIS A 81 -9.67 6.64 -12.90
CA HIS A 81 -9.40 7.94 -13.52
C HIS A 81 -8.46 7.85 -14.73
N ARG A 82 -8.18 6.64 -15.23
CA ARG A 82 -7.23 6.42 -16.34
C ARG A 82 -7.56 7.24 -17.61
N GLN A 83 -8.82 7.57 -17.84
CA GLN A 83 -9.24 8.39 -18.98
C GLN A 83 -9.01 9.89 -18.75
N ASP A 84 -8.91 10.31 -17.49
CA ASP A 84 -8.69 11.69 -17.09
C ASP A 84 -7.19 12.00 -16.98
N ASP A 85 -6.38 11.01 -16.60
CA ASP A 85 -4.93 11.13 -16.46
C ASP A 85 -4.27 11.19 -17.85
N ARG A 86 -3.69 12.34 -18.17
CA ARG A 86 -3.05 12.63 -19.46
C ARG A 86 -1.57 12.24 -19.50
N SER A 87 -1.02 11.87 -18.35
CA SER A 87 0.41 11.58 -18.22
C SER A 87 0.69 10.56 -17.11
N LEU A 88 1.82 9.87 -17.23
CA LEU A 88 2.36 9.02 -16.17
C LEU A 88 2.48 9.76 -14.83
N ARG A 89 2.88 11.03 -14.86
CA ARG A 89 3.01 11.88 -13.66
C ARG A 89 1.68 12.03 -12.93
N GLU A 90 0.59 12.27 -13.65
CA GLU A 90 -0.76 12.40 -13.07
C GLU A 90 -1.22 11.07 -12.47
N GLY A 91 -1.04 9.95 -13.17
CA GLY A 91 -1.40 8.63 -12.68
C GLY A 91 -0.62 8.23 -11.42
N LEU A 92 0.72 8.39 -11.42
CA LEU A 92 1.54 8.13 -10.24
C LEU A 92 1.26 9.13 -9.11
N GLY A 93 1.00 10.40 -9.44
CA GLY A 93 0.58 11.42 -8.48
C GLY A 93 -0.69 10.98 -7.75
N ARG A 94 -1.72 10.54 -8.49
CA ARG A 94 -2.97 10.02 -7.92
C ARG A 94 -2.73 8.82 -7.01
N TYR A 95 -1.86 7.91 -7.42
CA TYR A 95 -1.46 6.76 -6.61
C TYR A 95 -0.90 7.18 -5.25
N PHE A 96 0.06 8.12 -5.24
CA PHE A 96 0.68 8.59 -4.00
C PHE A 96 -0.25 9.47 -3.16
N VAL A 97 -1.13 10.26 -3.80
CA VAL A 97 -2.19 11.03 -3.13
C VAL A 97 -3.12 10.11 -2.36
N GLU A 98 -3.56 9.02 -2.96
CA GLU A 98 -4.44 8.05 -2.30
C GLU A 98 -3.74 7.35 -1.14
N LEU A 99 -2.48 6.94 -1.29
CA LEU A 99 -1.70 6.41 -0.18
C LEU A 99 -1.53 7.40 0.97
N ALA A 100 -1.31 8.69 0.66
CA ALA A 100 -1.22 9.75 1.67
C ALA A 100 -2.56 9.96 2.38
N ARG A 101 -3.66 10.00 1.63
CA ARG A 101 -5.03 10.15 2.17
C ARG A 101 -5.35 9.02 3.16
N LEU A 102 -5.15 7.76 2.75
CA LEU A 102 -5.36 6.59 3.59
C LEU A 102 -4.49 6.62 4.85
N SER A 103 -3.25 7.12 4.74
CA SER A 103 -2.35 7.23 5.89
C SER A 103 -2.81 8.31 6.87
N GLY A 104 -3.33 9.44 6.37
CA GLY A 104 -3.83 10.55 7.18
C GLY A 104 -5.17 10.24 7.85
N GLU A 105 -6.11 9.62 7.15
CA GLU A 105 -7.45 9.26 7.68
C GLU A 105 -7.36 8.31 8.88
N SER A 106 -6.41 7.39 8.86
CA SER A 106 -6.18 6.41 9.94
C SER A 106 -4.74 6.52 10.45
N ARG A 107 -4.33 7.71 10.92
CA ARG A 107 -2.94 7.94 11.36
C ARG A 107 -2.51 6.98 12.48
N THR A 108 -3.35 6.75 13.48
CA THR A 108 -3.04 5.84 14.59
C THR A 108 -2.79 4.41 14.08
N GLU A 109 -3.62 3.94 13.17
CA GLU A 109 -3.44 2.65 12.51
C GLU A 109 -2.16 2.63 11.68
N SER A 110 -1.92 3.67 10.87
CA SER A 110 -0.72 3.79 10.04
C SER A 110 0.57 3.75 10.87
N VAL A 111 0.59 4.44 12.01
CA VAL A 111 1.72 4.41 12.95
C VAL A 111 1.93 3.01 13.51
N ALA A 112 0.86 2.35 14.01
CA ALA A 112 0.96 1.03 14.62
C ALA A 112 1.45 -0.03 13.62
N PHE A 113 0.88 -0.04 12.41
CA PHE A 113 1.21 -1.02 11.37
C PHE A 113 2.58 -0.77 10.74
N MET A 114 2.94 0.48 10.45
CA MET A 114 4.25 0.77 9.85
C MET A 114 5.40 0.48 10.80
N ARG A 115 5.30 0.86 12.09
CA ARG A 115 6.33 0.48 13.08
C ARG A 115 6.50 -1.03 13.13
N ALA A 116 5.40 -1.78 13.26
CA ALA A 116 5.44 -3.23 13.24
C ALA A 116 6.02 -3.79 11.94
N ALA A 117 5.69 -3.22 10.78
CA ALA A 117 6.17 -3.67 9.49
C ALA A 117 7.69 -3.47 9.31
N VAL A 118 8.24 -2.35 9.75
CA VAL A 118 9.68 -2.06 9.71
C VAL A 118 10.46 -3.12 10.51
N ASP A 119 9.96 -3.50 11.68
CA ASP A 119 10.64 -4.43 12.58
C ASP A 119 10.47 -5.90 12.18
N ASN A 120 9.34 -6.26 11.57
CA ASN A 120 8.92 -7.66 11.41
C ASN A 120 8.87 -8.16 9.96
N THR A 121 9.08 -7.32 8.96
CA THR A 121 8.94 -7.69 7.55
C THR A 121 10.16 -7.30 6.70
N SER A 122 10.20 -7.81 5.47
CA SER A 122 11.18 -7.39 4.47
C SER A 122 10.72 -6.15 3.66
N LEU A 123 9.84 -5.33 4.24
CA LEU A 123 9.20 -4.20 3.58
C LEU A 123 10.18 -3.29 2.82
N LEU A 124 11.33 -2.99 3.43
CA LEU A 124 12.36 -2.13 2.83
C LEU A 124 13.30 -2.87 1.88
N ARG A 125 13.40 -4.20 1.98
CA ARG A 125 14.32 -5.00 1.13
C ARG A 125 13.70 -5.41 -0.20
N ARG A 126 12.40 -5.71 -0.20
CA ARG A 126 11.62 -6.08 -1.40
C ARG A 126 10.22 -5.49 -1.26
N PRO A 127 10.06 -4.19 -1.46
CA PRO A 127 8.76 -3.58 -1.31
C PRO A 127 7.80 -4.09 -2.39
N ALA A 128 6.68 -4.70 -1.95
CA ALA A 128 5.63 -5.12 -2.88
C ALA A 128 5.01 -3.94 -3.66
N LEU A 129 5.20 -2.73 -3.17
CA LEU A 129 4.89 -1.49 -3.85
C LEU A 129 5.71 -1.34 -5.15
N ALA A 130 7.00 -1.73 -5.14
CA ALA A 130 7.84 -1.63 -6.34
C ALA A 130 7.27 -2.44 -7.51
N ALA A 131 6.77 -3.66 -7.28
CA ALA A 131 6.19 -4.48 -8.34
C ALA A 131 4.95 -3.84 -9.00
N GLN A 132 4.11 -3.12 -8.24
CA GLN A 132 2.99 -2.38 -8.81
C GLN A 132 3.45 -1.15 -9.59
N LEU A 133 4.45 -0.44 -9.10
CA LEU A 133 5.04 0.71 -9.81
C LEU A 133 5.76 0.26 -11.09
N GLU A 134 6.41 -0.90 -11.09
CA GLU A 134 6.99 -1.50 -12.31
C GLU A 134 5.94 -1.69 -13.39
N THR A 135 4.74 -2.15 -13.04
CA THR A 135 3.63 -2.33 -14.00
C THR A 135 3.23 -0.99 -14.64
N LEU A 136 3.06 0.06 -13.84
CA LEU A 136 2.69 1.39 -14.35
C LEU A 136 3.80 2.00 -15.21
N LEU A 137 5.06 1.81 -14.83
CA LEU A 137 6.21 2.29 -15.60
C LEU A 137 6.40 1.51 -16.91
N ALA A 138 6.16 0.19 -16.93
CA ALA A 138 6.23 -0.62 -18.12
C ALA A 138 5.16 -0.23 -19.16
N ASP A 139 3.95 0.09 -18.73
CA ASP A 139 2.91 0.63 -19.58
C ASP A 139 3.40 1.94 -20.24
N ALA A 140 3.97 2.85 -19.46
CA ALA A 140 4.51 4.13 -19.94
C ALA A 140 5.74 3.97 -20.88
N GLU A 141 6.57 2.94 -20.66
CA GLU A 141 7.66 2.61 -21.59
C GLU A 141 7.11 2.18 -22.95
N SER A 142 6.09 1.30 -22.93
CA SER A 142 5.44 0.82 -24.16
C SER A 142 4.79 1.94 -24.97
N GLU A 143 4.33 2.98 -24.31
CA GLU A 143 3.78 4.22 -24.88
C GLU A 143 4.87 5.21 -25.33
N GLY A 144 6.14 4.89 -25.04
CA GLY A 144 7.28 5.73 -25.43
C GLY A 144 7.43 7.02 -24.63
N VAL A 145 6.85 7.08 -23.42
CA VAL A 145 6.88 8.26 -22.53
C VAL A 145 8.20 8.37 -21.77
N LEU A 146 8.83 7.24 -21.45
CA LEU A 146 10.10 7.22 -20.71
C LEU A 146 11.29 7.61 -21.62
N ALA A 147 12.30 8.23 -21.01
CA ALA A 147 13.56 8.49 -21.66
C ALA A 147 14.29 7.17 -22.01
N ALA A 148 15.13 7.19 -23.05
CA ALA A 148 15.89 6.01 -23.44
C ALA A 148 16.87 5.57 -22.34
N GLY A 149 16.91 4.27 -22.07
CA GLY A 149 17.83 3.68 -21.09
C GLY A 149 17.40 3.80 -19.63
N VAL A 150 16.16 4.19 -19.35
CA VAL A 150 15.59 4.17 -17.99
C VAL A 150 15.49 2.72 -17.51
N ASP A 151 16.08 2.43 -16.35
CA ASP A 151 15.89 1.16 -15.65
C ASP A 151 14.58 1.23 -14.84
N ILE A 152 13.54 0.57 -15.36
CA ILE A 152 12.21 0.54 -14.76
C ILE A 152 12.25 -0.05 -13.36
N SER A 153 12.98 -1.15 -13.16
CA SER A 153 13.04 -1.83 -11.88
C SER A 153 13.71 -0.97 -10.80
N LEU A 154 14.82 -0.31 -11.17
CA LEU A 154 15.51 0.63 -10.29
C LEU A 154 14.64 1.86 -9.99
N THR A 155 13.94 2.39 -10.98
CA THR A 155 13.02 3.54 -10.81
C THR A 155 11.88 3.18 -9.86
N ALA A 156 11.22 2.04 -10.07
CA ALA A 156 10.15 1.55 -9.21
C ALA A 156 10.63 1.30 -7.77
N LEU A 157 11.81 0.70 -7.62
CA LEU A 157 12.43 0.49 -6.31
C LEU A 157 12.75 1.81 -5.62
N THR A 158 13.25 2.79 -6.35
CA THR A 158 13.57 4.13 -5.82
C THR A 158 12.31 4.86 -5.36
N LEU A 159 11.24 4.84 -6.15
CA LEU A 159 9.93 5.39 -5.77
C LEU A 159 9.37 4.69 -4.53
N ALA A 160 9.40 3.36 -4.48
CA ALA A 160 8.89 2.60 -3.35
C ALA A 160 9.68 2.85 -2.05
N THR A 161 11.01 2.85 -2.12
CA THR A 161 11.88 3.14 -0.97
C THR A 161 11.73 4.58 -0.50
N GLY A 162 11.65 5.53 -1.43
CA GLY A 162 11.39 6.95 -1.13
C GLY A 162 10.05 7.15 -0.43
N TYR A 163 8.98 6.48 -0.90
CA TYR A 163 7.69 6.47 -0.23
C TYR A 163 7.80 6.01 1.24
N PHE A 164 8.45 4.87 1.48
CA PHE A 164 8.59 4.36 2.85
C PHE A 164 9.47 5.25 3.72
N ALA A 165 10.51 5.87 3.17
CA ALA A 165 11.34 6.82 3.90
C ALA A 165 10.53 8.06 4.33
N VAL A 166 9.75 8.64 3.41
CA VAL A 166 8.87 9.78 3.70
C VAL A 166 7.78 9.41 4.70
N LEU A 167 7.15 8.23 4.55
CA LEU A 167 6.11 7.76 5.46
C LEU A 167 6.66 7.52 6.87
N THR A 168 7.84 6.90 7.00
CA THR A 168 8.49 6.68 8.29
C THR A 168 8.82 8.02 8.97
N ALA A 169 9.39 8.97 8.22
CA ALA A 169 9.65 10.32 8.75
C ALA A 169 8.36 11.01 9.22
N TRP A 170 7.25 10.87 8.47
CA TRP A 170 5.95 11.42 8.84
C TRP A 170 5.37 10.79 10.12
N ILE A 171 5.59 9.49 10.32
CA ILE A 171 5.17 8.76 11.52
C ILE A 171 5.92 9.26 12.75
N ASP A 172 7.20 9.55 12.61
CA ASP A 172 8.09 9.97 13.71
C ASP A 172 8.03 11.47 14.01
N ASP A 173 7.43 12.30 13.14
CA ASP A 173 7.38 13.77 13.24
C ASP A 173 6.42 14.30 14.34
N GLY A 174 5.96 13.43 15.23
CA GLY A 174 5.15 13.82 16.39
C GLY A 174 3.66 14.03 16.07
N PRO A 175 2.92 14.79 16.91
CA PRO A 175 1.46 14.90 16.82
C PRO A 175 0.98 15.77 15.64
N THR A 176 1.82 16.68 15.15
CA THR A 176 1.53 17.58 14.02
C THR A 176 2.57 17.40 12.91
N PRO A 177 2.53 16.30 12.19
CA PRO A 177 3.52 16.01 11.16
C PRO A 177 3.39 16.97 9.98
N PHE A 178 4.43 17.02 9.14
CA PHE A 178 4.39 17.72 7.87
C PHE A 178 3.29 17.17 6.93
N ASP A 179 2.95 17.91 5.90
CA ASP A 179 1.99 17.46 4.87
C ASP A 179 2.58 16.28 4.07
N LEU A 180 2.07 15.09 4.35
CA LEU A 180 2.52 13.85 3.71
C LEU A 180 2.27 13.87 2.20
N HIS A 181 1.09 14.35 1.76
CA HIS A 181 0.74 14.44 0.36
C HIS A 181 1.74 15.34 -0.39
N GLN A 182 1.94 16.57 0.08
CA GLN A 182 2.88 17.51 -0.54
C GLN A 182 4.30 16.92 -0.63
N ARG A 183 4.76 16.26 0.43
CA ARG A 183 6.10 15.66 0.46
C ARG A 183 6.25 14.50 -0.51
N LEU A 184 5.21 13.69 -0.70
CA LEU A 184 5.21 12.58 -1.65
C LEU A 184 5.17 13.08 -3.11
N ILE A 185 4.44 14.14 -3.40
CA ILE A 185 4.44 14.75 -4.75
C ILE A 185 5.82 15.33 -5.06
N LEU A 186 6.47 16.02 -4.13
CA LEU A 186 7.85 16.52 -4.34
C LEU A 186 8.85 15.38 -4.59
N LEU A 187 8.73 14.27 -3.87
CA LEU A 187 9.55 13.07 -4.13
C LEU A 187 9.32 12.53 -5.54
N LEU A 188 8.05 12.42 -5.94
CA LEU A 188 7.67 11.93 -7.26
C LEU A 188 8.25 12.82 -8.36
N ASP A 189 8.07 14.13 -8.25
CA ASP A 189 8.60 15.10 -9.23
C ASP A 189 10.11 14.99 -9.37
N MET A 190 10.82 14.93 -8.25
CA MET A 190 12.28 14.80 -8.23
C MET A 190 12.78 13.55 -8.98
N ILE A 191 12.06 12.44 -8.90
CA ILE A 191 12.44 11.19 -9.57
C ILE A 191 11.99 11.23 -11.03
N LEU A 192 10.78 11.68 -11.33
CA LEU A 192 10.25 11.70 -12.69
C LEU A 192 10.97 12.70 -13.61
N ASP A 193 11.47 13.80 -13.09
CA ASP A 193 12.27 14.75 -13.88
C ASP A 193 13.57 14.12 -14.42
N GLY A 194 14.06 13.06 -13.75
CA GLY A 194 15.22 12.28 -14.24
C GLY A 194 14.90 11.19 -15.25
N VAL A 195 13.63 10.75 -15.38
CA VAL A 195 13.26 9.56 -16.18
C VAL A 195 12.28 9.87 -17.33
N LEU A 196 11.59 10.99 -17.32
CA LEU A 196 10.70 11.39 -18.41
C LEU A 196 11.47 12.03 -19.55
N LYS A 197 10.96 11.87 -20.77
CA LYS A 197 11.46 12.62 -21.91
C LYS A 197 11.19 14.10 -21.70
N HIS A 198 12.23 14.93 -21.79
CA HIS A 198 12.05 16.36 -21.85
C HIS A 198 11.51 16.73 -23.24
N SER A 199 10.36 17.40 -23.30
CA SER A 199 9.89 18.02 -24.52
C SER A 199 10.87 19.15 -24.87
N CYS A 200 11.67 19.00 -25.93
CA CYS A 200 12.41 20.12 -26.51
C CYS A 200 11.39 21.14 -27.03
N HIS A 201 11.32 22.30 -26.38
CA HIS A 201 10.64 23.48 -26.92
C HIS A 201 11.48 24.15 -27.99
#